data_0bc5c012a3a28ad11938b4576af46748
#
_entry.id   0bc5c012a3a28ad11938b4576af46748
#
_cell.length_a   1.000
_cell.length_b   1.000
_cell.length_c   1.000
_cell.angle_alpha   90.00
_cell.angle_beta   90.00
_cell.angle_gamma   90.00
#
_symmetry.space_group_name_H-M   'P 1'
#
loop_
_entity.id
_entity.type
_entity.pdbx_description
1 polymer ?
#
loop_
_entity_poly.entity_id
_entity_poly.type
_entity_poly.pdbx_seq_one_letter_code
_entity_poly.pdbx_strand_id
1 'polypeptide(L)'
;MFGLASLRVGWGYGSKKIINALNVIKPPFNINGVAQLAAAESLKDKKSINRSIKHNLLYANKIKKFLEDYKIYSNPVSANFLFLDFERCKSSAKYLYEKLKNKGIILRSTRDGYHINNKLRLTIGSKKENLKFLSAAKEVLN
;
A
#
# COMPACT_ATOMS: atom_id res chain seq x y z
N MET A 1 3.18 7.51 4.68
CA MET A 1 3.01 8.87 5.22
C MET A 1 4.35 9.42 5.70
N PHE A 2 5.00 8.83 6.69
CA PHE A 2 6.26 9.35 7.25
C PHE A 2 7.55 8.89 6.53
N GLY A 3 7.50 7.91 5.64
CA GLY A 3 8.66 7.39 4.90
C GLY A 3 9.69 6.61 5.72
N LEU A 4 9.33 6.12 6.90
CA LEU A 4 10.25 5.52 7.88
C LEU A 4 10.31 3.99 7.84
N ALA A 5 9.77 3.36 6.82
CA ALA A 5 9.69 1.89 6.75
C ALA A 5 11.06 1.19 6.81
N SER A 6 12.07 1.76 6.17
CA SER A 6 13.45 1.24 6.19
C SER A 6 14.13 1.37 7.55
N LEU A 7 13.73 2.35 8.36
CA LEU A 7 14.23 2.53 9.73
C LEU A 7 13.57 1.58 10.74
N ARG A 8 12.64 0.76 10.31
CA ARG A 8 11.94 -0.24 11.14
C ARG A 8 11.25 0.36 12.37
N VAL A 9 10.71 1.57 12.25
CA VAL A 9 9.97 2.26 13.30
C VAL A 9 8.51 2.45 12.88
N GLY A 10 7.63 2.23 13.82
CA GLY A 10 6.21 2.47 13.72
C GLY A 10 5.62 2.64 15.12
N TRP A 11 4.35 2.98 15.20
CA TRP A 11 3.65 3.10 16.46
C TRP A 11 2.24 2.50 16.37
N GLY A 12 1.72 2.10 17.50
CA GLY A 12 0.36 1.60 17.62
C GLY A 12 -0.34 2.24 18.81
N TYR A 13 -1.66 2.32 18.72
CA TYR A 13 -2.53 2.78 19.79
C TYR A 13 -3.53 1.66 20.13
N GLY A 14 -3.76 1.43 21.41
CA GLY A 14 -4.67 0.39 21.87
C GLY A 14 -5.05 0.52 23.33
N SER A 15 -5.90 -0.37 23.81
CA SER A 15 -6.25 -0.42 25.23
C SER A 15 -5.02 -0.72 26.11
N LYS A 16 -5.03 -0.25 27.36
CA LYS A 16 -3.93 -0.50 28.33
C LYS A 16 -3.60 -1.99 28.44
N LYS A 17 -4.61 -2.87 28.40
CA LYS A 17 -4.44 -4.33 28.46
C LYS A 17 -3.59 -4.84 27.28
N ILE A 18 -3.89 -4.40 26.06
CA ILE A 18 -3.16 -4.80 24.86
C ILE A 18 -1.72 -4.24 24.88
N ILE A 19 -1.57 -2.97 25.22
CA ILE A 19 -0.25 -2.34 25.30
C ILE A 19 0.64 -3.01 26.36
N ASN A 20 0.08 -3.36 27.53
CA ASN A 20 0.82 -4.08 28.55
C ASN A 20 1.27 -5.47 28.05
N ALA A 21 0.38 -6.23 27.39
CA ALA A 21 0.75 -7.53 26.80
C ALA A 21 1.88 -7.41 25.76
N LEU A 22 1.82 -6.40 24.89
CA LEU A 22 2.88 -6.13 23.93
C LEU A 22 4.21 -5.75 24.60
N ASN A 23 4.17 -4.99 25.69
CA ASN A 23 5.37 -4.64 26.46
C ASN A 23 6.06 -5.84 27.11
N VAL A 24 5.31 -6.88 27.48
CA VAL A 24 5.87 -8.12 28.03
C VAL A 24 6.64 -8.92 26.98
N ILE A 25 6.13 -8.97 25.75
CA ILE A 25 6.70 -9.82 24.69
C ILE A 25 7.71 -9.10 23.78
N LYS A 26 7.78 -7.77 23.85
CA LYS A 26 8.72 -7.03 23.00
C LYS A 26 10.17 -7.32 23.41
N PRO A 27 11.10 -7.55 22.45
CA PRO A 27 12.50 -7.69 22.76
C PRO A 27 13.10 -6.36 23.28
N PRO A 28 14.17 -6.42 24.09
CA PRO A 28 14.89 -5.22 24.51
C PRO A 28 15.51 -4.52 23.28
N PHE A 29 15.63 -3.19 23.36
CA PHE A 29 16.26 -2.37 22.30
C PHE A 29 15.67 -2.56 20.90
N ASN A 30 14.38 -2.87 20.80
CA ASN A 30 13.69 -3.17 19.54
C ASN A 30 13.62 -1.99 18.55
N ILE A 31 13.92 -0.76 18.99
CA ILE A 31 13.96 0.43 18.14
C ILE A 31 15.30 1.14 18.35
N ASN A 32 16.06 1.33 17.28
CA ASN A 32 17.32 2.05 17.36
C ASN A 32 17.12 3.56 17.58
N GLY A 33 18.12 4.24 18.18
CA GLY A 33 18.03 5.65 18.54
C GLY A 33 17.83 6.59 17.34
N VAL A 34 18.48 6.30 16.20
CA VAL A 34 18.31 7.09 14.97
C VAL A 34 16.87 7.04 14.48
N ALA A 35 16.24 5.85 14.52
CA ALA A 35 14.84 5.69 14.14
C ALA A 35 13.90 6.47 15.06
N GLN A 36 14.18 6.50 16.37
CA GLN A 36 13.38 7.27 17.33
C GLN A 36 13.46 8.77 17.04
N LEU A 37 14.65 9.31 16.81
CA LEU A 37 14.85 10.73 16.46
C LEU A 37 14.16 11.08 15.14
N ALA A 38 14.34 10.26 14.11
CA ALA A 38 13.71 10.45 12.81
C ALA A 38 12.17 10.42 12.89
N ALA A 39 11.61 9.53 13.74
CA ALA A 39 10.17 9.46 13.96
C ALA A 39 9.66 10.72 14.65
N ALA A 40 10.34 11.20 15.70
CA ALA A 40 9.97 12.41 16.41
C ALA A 40 9.98 13.66 15.49
N GLU A 41 11.02 13.80 14.66
CA GLU A 41 11.11 14.90 13.69
C GLU A 41 10.06 14.79 12.58
N SER A 42 9.79 13.57 12.08
CA SER A 42 8.77 13.36 11.05
C SER A 42 7.35 13.76 11.49
N LEU A 43 7.04 13.66 12.77
CA LEU A 43 5.76 14.09 13.32
C LEU A 43 5.56 15.61 13.26
N LYS A 44 6.66 16.36 13.24
CA LYS A 44 6.64 17.84 13.15
C LYS A 44 6.41 18.33 11.72
N ASP A 45 6.80 17.55 10.71
CA ASP A 45 6.69 17.92 9.28
C ASP A 45 5.27 17.74 8.73
N LYS A 46 4.36 18.56 9.20
CA LYS A 46 2.96 18.56 8.74
C LYS A 46 2.82 18.83 7.24
N LYS A 47 3.77 19.57 6.63
CA LYS A 47 3.74 19.89 5.20
C LYS A 47 3.96 18.63 4.35
N SER A 48 4.96 17.83 4.66
CA SER A 48 5.22 16.57 3.97
C SER A 48 4.14 15.54 4.21
N ILE A 49 3.60 15.46 5.43
CA ILE A 49 2.46 14.59 5.76
C ILE A 49 1.26 14.93 4.87
N ASN A 50 0.86 16.20 4.82
CA ASN A 50 -0.29 16.64 4.02
C ASN A 50 -0.07 16.43 2.52
N ARG A 51 1.15 16.66 2.02
CA ARG A 51 1.53 16.39 0.64
C ARG A 51 1.38 14.90 0.30
N SER A 52 1.85 14.02 1.18
CA SER A 52 1.75 12.56 1.01
C SER A 52 0.30 12.08 1.01
N ILE A 53 -0.53 12.61 1.91
CA ILE A 53 -1.96 12.27 1.97
C ILE A 53 -2.67 12.70 0.68
N LYS A 54 -2.47 13.95 0.24
CA LYS A 54 -3.08 14.48 -1.00
C LYS A 54 -2.64 13.68 -2.22
N HIS A 55 -1.34 13.33 -2.30
CA HIS A 55 -0.80 12.50 -3.38
C HIS A 55 -1.45 11.11 -3.41
N ASN A 56 -1.53 10.44 -2.26
CA ASN A 56 -2.13 9.12 -2.16
C ASN A 56 -3.61 9.14 -2.57
N LEU A 57 -4.39 10.07 -2.07
CA LEU A 57 -5.80 10.20 -2.42
C LEU A 57 -6.01 10.47 -3.90
N LEU A 58 -5.23 11.39 -4.48
CA LEU A 58 -5.31 11.73 -5.90
C LEU A 58 -5.09 10.50 -6.80
N TYR A 59 -3.97 9.80 -6.58
CA TYR A 59 -3.63 8.66 -7.45
C TYR A 59 -4.45 7.41 -7.14
N ALA A 60 -4.81 7.16 -5.89
CA ALA A 60 -5.70 6.07 -5.56
C ALA A 60 -7.07 6.24 -6.25
N ASN A 61 -7.67 7.43 -6.19
CA ASN A 61 -8.94 7.69 -6.85
C ASN A 61 -8.83 7.60 -8.38
N LYS A 62 -7.72 8.11 -8.96
CA LYS A 62 -7.47 8.00 -10.41
C LYS A 62 -7.34 6.54 -10.86
N ILE A 63 -6.57 5.74 -10.14
CA ILE A 63 -6.38 4.32 -10.43
C ILE A 63 -7.69 3.55 -10.23
N LYS A 64 -8.39 3.82 -9.15
CA LYS A 64 -9.67 3.18 -8.83
C LYS A 64 -10.69 3.41 -9.95
N LYS A 65 -10.90 4.68 -10.35
CA LYS A 65 -11.81 5.02 -11.44
C LYS A 65 -11.43 4.31 -12.75
N PHE A 66 -10.15 4.27 -13.10
CA PHE A 66 -9.67 3.55 -14.28
C PHE A 66 -9.97 2.04 -14.22
N LEU A 67 -9.76 1.40 -13.06
CA LEU A 67 -9.95 -0.04 -12.90
C LEU A 67 -11.44 -0.45 -12.86
N GLU A 68 -12.33 0.45 -12.46
CA GLU A 68 -13.78 0.23 -12.45
C GLU A 68 -14.33 -0.03 -13.86
N ASP A 69 -13.74 0.59 -14.91
CA ASP A 69 -14.12 0.36 -16.31
C ASP A 69 -13.89 -1.12 -16.71
N TYR A 70 -12.97 -1.81 -16.06
CA TYR A 70 -12.67 -3.24 -16.23
C TYR A 70 -13.32 -4.13 -15.19
N LYS A 71 -14.24 -3.61 -14.37
CA LYS A 71 -14.92 -4.31 -13.27
C LYS A 71 -13.94 -4.84 -12.20
N ILE A 72 -12.84 -4.15 -12.02
CA ILE A 72 -11.90 -4.38 -10.92
C ILE A 72 -12.20 -3.34 -9.84
N TYR A 73 -12.65 -3.80 -8.69
CA TYR A 73 -13.09 -2.93 -7.60
C TYR A 73 -12.03 -2.87 -6.49
N SER A 74 -12.12 -1.87 -5.64
CA SER A 74 -11.25 -1.76 -4.47
C SER A 74 -12.02 -1.21 -3.27
N ASN A 75 -11.49 -1.49 -2.09
CA ASN A 75 -11.94 -0.87 -0.84
C ASN A 75 -11.78 0.67 -0.85
N PRO A 76 -12.43 1.40 0.06
CA PRO A 76 -12.15 2.82 0.30
C PRO A 76 -10.67 3.06 0.63
N VAL A 77 -10.16 4.20 0.20
CA VAL A 77 -8.74 4.56 0.40
C VAL A 77 -8.49 4.93 1.85
N SER A 78 -7.83 4.05 2.59
CA SER A 78 -7.48 4.27 4.01
C SER A 78 -5.98 4.29 4.28
N ALA A 79 -5.18 3.85 3.31
CA ALA A 79 -3.73 3.74 3.41
C ALA A 79 -3.07 4.12 2.08
N ASN A 80 -1.78 3.81 1.92
CA ASN A 80 -1.05 4.02 0.68
C ASN A 80 -1.13 2.85 -0.31
N PHE A 81 -2.20 2.08 -0.26
CA PHE A 81 -2.44 0.97 -1.19
C PHE A 81 -3.94 0.76 -1.44
N LEU A 82 -4.22 0.13 -2.56
CA LEU A 82 -5.53 -0.40 -2.93
C LEU A 82 -5.50 -1.92 -2.85
N PHE A 83 -6.60 -2.49 -2.38
CA PHE A 83 -6.86 -3.92 -2.39
C PHE A 83 -7.81 -4.19 -3.56
N LEU A 84 -7.28 -4.77 -4.64
CA LEU A 84 -7.98 -4.95 -5.90
C LEU A 84 -8.71 -6.27 -5.93
N ASP A 85 -9.98 -6.24 -6.24
CA ASP A 85 -10.90 -7.37 -6.34
C ASP A 85 -11.25 -7.67 -7.80
N PHE A 86 -10.97 -8.90 -8.24
CA PHE A 86 -11.16 -9.36 -9.62
C PHE A 86 -12.37 -10.28 -9.80
N GLU A 87 -13.23 -10.44 -8.80
CA GLU A 87 -14.34 -11.40 -8.87
C GLU A 87 -15.31 -11.13 -10.03
N ARG A 88 -15.44 -9.86 -10.43
CA ARG A 88 -16.32 -9.44 -11.53
C ARG A 88 -15.57 -9.11 -12.82
N CYS A 89 -14.23 -9.19 -12.81
CA CYS A 89 -13.40 -8.92 -13.97
C CYS A 89 -13.35 -10.13 -14.90
N LYS A 90 -13.28 -9.90 -16.22
CA LYS A 90 -13.07 -10.97 -17.21
C LYS A 90 -11.70 -11.63 -17.06
N SER A 91 -10.69 -10.86 -16.64
CA SER A 91 -9.33 -11.33 -16.40
C SER A 91 -9.12 -11.68 -14.93
N SER A 92 -8.32 -12.71 -14.65
CA SER A 92 -7.98 -13.07 -13.28
C SER A 92 -6.88 -12.15 -12.71
N ALA A 93 -6.82 -12.06 -11.38
CA ALA A 93 -5.74 -11.37 -10.68
C ALA A 93 -4.35 -11.93 -11.05
N LYS A 94 -4.24 -13.27 -11.20
CA LYS A 94 -3.01 -13.94 -11.64
C LYS A 94 -2.58 -13.51 -13.03
N TYR A 95 -3.50 -13.43 -13.99
CA TYR A 95 -3.22 -13.01 -15.35
C TYR A 95 -2.63 -11.58 -15.37
N LEU A 96 -3.32 -10.63 -14.74
CA LEU A 96 -2.84 -9.25 -14.66
C LEU A 96 -1.47 -9.17 -13.96
N TYR A 97 -1.28 -9.90 -12.86
CA TYR A 97 -0.02 -9.94 -12.12
C TYR A 97 1.14 -10.37 -13.02
N GLU A 98 1.03 -11.50 -13.71
CA GLU A 98 2.10 -12.02 -14.58
C GLU A 98 2.39 -11.09 -15.76
N LYS A 99 1.38 -10.54 -16.40
CA LYS A 99 1.56 -9.60 -17.52
C LYS A 99 2.23 -8.29 -17.08
N LEU A 100 1.85 -7.74 -15.93
CA LEU A 100 2.49 -6.54 -15.38
C LEU A 100 3.92 -6.81 -14.89
N LYS A 101 4.17 -7.98 -14.30
CA LYS A 101 5.51 -8.42 -13.89
C LYS A 101 6.48 -8.45 -15.08
N ASN A 102 6.06 -8.96 -16.22
CA ASN A 102 6.86 -8.96 -17.45
C ASN A 102 7.15 -7.56 -17.99
N LYS A 103 6.36 -6.54 -17.61
CA LYS A 103 6.59 -5.11 -17.88
C LYS A 103 7.38 -4.40 -16.77
N GLY A 104 7.92 -5.15 -15.80
CA GLY A 104 8.67 -4.61 -14.67
C GLY A 104 7.79 -3.88 -13.64
N ILE A 105 6.51 -4.25 -13.52
CA ILE A 105 5.58 -3.72 -12.53
C ILE A 105 5.14 -4.86 -11.62
N ILE A 106 5.58 -4.82 -10.36
CA ILE A 106 5.32 -5.88 -9.38
C ILE A 106 4.23 -5.42 -8.42
N LEU A 107 3.09 -6.10 -8.46
CA LEU A 107 2.03 -5.99 -7.47
C LEU A 107 2.27 -7.02 -6.35
N ARG A 108 1.57 -6.88 -5.24
CA ARG A 108 1.64 -7.89 -4.18
C ARG A 108 0.50 -8.89 -4.33
N SER A 109 0.85 -10.17 -4.50
CA SER A 109 -0.10 -11.27 -4.41
C SER A 109 -0.68 -11.35 -2.98
N THR A 110 -1.98 -11.60 -2.89
CA THR A 110 -2.65 -11.80 -1.61
C THR A 110 -2.83 -13.30 -1.30
N ARG A 111 -2.62 -14.16 -2.29
CA ARG A 111 -2.70 -15.61 -2.14
C ARG A 111 -1.63 -16.14 -1.18
N ASP A 112 -0.37 -15.75 -1.42
CA ASP A 112 0.78 -16.37 -0.76
C ASP A 112 1.01 -15.90 0.69
N GLY A 113 0.40 -14.78 1.09
CA GLY A 113 0.58 -14.25 2.45
C GLY A 113 -0.70 -14.19 3.28
N TYR A 114 -1.86 -14.13 2.62
CA TYR A 114 -3.15 -13.94 3.27
C TYR A 114 -4.17 -15.02 2.92
N HIS A 115 -3.82 -15.99 2.06
CA HIS A 115 -4.71 -17.03 1.54
C HIS A 115 -5.98 -16.50 0.88
N ILE A 116 -5.91 -15.29 0.31
CA ILE A 116 -7.03 -14.65 -0.38
C ILE A 116 -6.82 -14.75 -1.88
N ASN A 117 -7.69 -15.49 -2.54
CA ASN A 117 -7.61 -15.73 -3.98
C ASN A 117 -8.19 -14.56 -4.79
N ASN A 118 -7.74 -14.48 -6.04
CA ASN A 118 -8.22 -13.55 -7.07
C ASN A 118 -8.22 -12.06 -6.66
N LYS A 119 -7.26 -11.68 -5.79
CA LYS A 119 -7.06 -10.31 -5.35
C LYS A 119 -5.59 -9.92 -5.42
N LEU A 120 -5.32 -8.62 -5.54
CA LEU A 120 -3.97 -8.05 -5.56
C LEU A 120 -3.92 -6.80 -4.68
N ARG A 121 -2.76 -6.53 -4.12
CA ARG A 121 -2.50 -5.26 -3.43
C ARG A 121 -1.60 -4.38 -4.30
N LEU A 122 -2.10 -3.20 -4.66
CA LEU A 122 -1.38 -2.17 -5.40
C LEU A 122 -0.98 -1.05 -4.45
N THR A 123 0.31 -0.85 -4.26
CA THR A 123 0.83 0.30 -3.52
C THR A 123 0.81 1.56 -4.40
N ILE A 124 0.34 2.67 -3.85
CA ILE A 124 0.40 3.97 -4.53
C ILE A 124 1.84 4.44 -4.49
N GLY A 125 2.46 4.47 -5.65
CA GLY A 125 3.85 4.90 -5.85
C GLY A 125 3.98 6.39 -6.14
N SER A 126 5.13 6.78 -6.69
CA SER A 126 5.35 8.11 -7.25
C SER A 126 4.44 8.39 -8.45
N LYS A 127 4.34 9.65 -8.87
CA LYS A 127 3.60 10.04 -10.10
C LYS A 127 4.02 9.19 -11.30
N LYS A 128 5.33 9.01 -11.51
CA LYS A 128 5.90 8.25 -12.63
C LYS A 128 5.46 6.78 -12.59
N GLU A 129 5.56 6.15 -11.43
CA GLU A 129 5.17 4.75 -11.24
C GLU A 129 3.67 4.53 -11.42
N ASN A 130 2.85 5.41 -10.87
CA ASN A 130 1.40 5.32 -11.02
C ASN A 130 0.97 5.48 -12.49
N LEU A 131 1.60 6.41 -13.24
CA LEU A 131 1.32 6.58 -14.67
C LEU A 131 1.80 5.38 -15.50
N LYS A 132 2.98 4.83 -15.18
CA LYS A 132 3.48 3.60 -15.80
C LYS A 132 2.51 2.43 -15.57
N PHE A 133 2.01 2.28 -14.34
CA PHE A 133 1.01 1.26 -14.03
C PHE A 133 -0.26 1.43 -14.87
N LEU A 134 -0.83 2.64 -14.93
CA LEU A 134 -2.06 2.91 -15.70
C LEU A 134 -1.90 2.59 -17.19
N SER A 135 -0.77 3.00 -17.79
CA SER A 135 -0.47 2.68 -19.19
C SER A 135 -0.36 1.19 -19.44
N ALA A 136 0.43 0.49 -18.62
CA ALA A 136 0.64 -0.95 -18.76
C ALA A 136 -0.62 -1.76 -18.48
N ALA A 137 -1.41 -1.36 -17.47
CA ALA A 137 -2.68 -2.01 -17.17
C ALA A 137 -3.70 -1.84 -18.30
N LYS A 138 -3.75 -0.67 -18.94
CA LYS A 138 -4.58 -0.43 -20.12
C LYS A 138 -4.24 -1.39 -21.27
N GLU A 139 -2.95 -1.56 -21.57
CA GLU A 139 -2.51 -2.49 -22.63
C GLU A 139 -2.84 -3.95 -22.35
N VAL A 140 -2.85 -4.34 -21.06
CA VAL A 140 -3.09 -5.74 -20.65
C VAL A 140 -4.58 -6.07 -20.55
N LEU A 141 -5.42 -5.09 -20.23
CA LEU A 141 -6.84 -5.27 -19.97
C LEU A 141 -7.72 -5.03 -21.19
N ASN A 142 -7.22 -4.34 -22.23
CA ASN A 142 -7.85 -4.22 -23.55
C ASN A 142 -7.61 -5.49 -24.38
#